data_284d0245ce1b8f4a2ee698aaae177a55
#
_entry.id   284d0245ce1b8f4a2ee698aaae177a55
#
_cell.length_a   1.000
_cell.length_b   1.000
_cell.length_c   1.000
_cell.angle_alpha   90.00
_cell.angle_beta   90.00
_cell.angle_gamma   90.00
#
_symmetry.space_group_name_H-M   'P 1'
#
loop_
_entity.id
_entity.type
_entity.pdbx_description
1 polymer ?
#
loop_
_entity_poly.entity_id
_entity_poly.type
_entity_poly.pdbx_seq_one_letter_code
_entity_poly.pdbx_strand_id
1 'polypeptide(L)'
;MPFLFDWASLGSPTGSSTIVDGPRSTSLTSTAFSTSNANDPGYFTNFGGVLFSQNVPSGQYSGVQVGFGDAVENVRFEILDLDASRGNWDDQVSISGVDADGNTVYPTFSNLEWYHSQTGPGTVEANGNSSTGVDGPGARDSITVTFDQPIVGMVIAISGGSSGLKTGAVGIGDISGDIVCFAQNTLIRTDRGEVPVQELQVGELVPTMDHGLQPIRWIGSRTVAARGAFAPIVIAPGTLGNTRALVVSPQHRVLLSGWQAELLTGEPEVLVAAKHLVDDARITRREGGTITYYHFLFDSHEIVFAEGMACESFHPGHVGINGMDQAQRDEIFALFPELEQGADRFGPLARMGLKAGEGTLLADMMRKPG
;
A
#
# COMPACT_ATOMS: atom_id res chain seq x y z
N MET A 1 6.76 6.54 -6.24
CA MET A 1 7.14 5.16 -6.03
C MET A 1 6.19 4.54 -5.08
N PRO A 2 5.73 3.40 -5.41
CA PRO A 2 5.58 2.48 -4.33
C PRO A 2 6.97 2.34 -3.76
N PHE A 3 7.18 2.80 -2.58
CA PHE A 3 8.41 2.50 -1.91
C PHE A 3 8.20 1.19 -1.16
N LEU A 4 9.14 0.30 -1.27
CA LEU A 4 9.31 -0.79 -0.33
C LEU A 4 10.55 -0.41 0.48
N PHE A 5 10.34 -0.10 1.72
CA PHE A 5 11.42 -0.02 2.65
C PHE A 5 11.66 -1.43 3.20
N ASP A 6 12.63 -2.09 2.57
CA ASP A 6 13.16 -3.36 3.04
C ASP A 6 14.17 -3.09 4.15
N TRP A 7 13.83 -3.49 5.36
CA TRP A 7 14.72 -3.39 6.51
C TRP A 7 16.05 -4.12 6.28
N ALA A 8 16.06 -5.19 5.48
CA ALA A 8 17.28 -5.91 5.13
C ALA A 8 18.32 -5.04 4.40
N SER A 9 17.87 -3.98 3.72
CA SER A 9 18.75 -3.05 3.02
C SER A 9 19.55 -2.13 3.95
N LEU A 10 19.10 -1.95 5.20
CA LEU A 10 19.79 -1.06 6.17
C LEU A 10 20.97 -1.70 6.88
N GLY A 11 21.01 -3.03 7.01
CA GLY A 11 22.06 -3.73 7.80
C GLY A 11 22.05 -3.41 9.31
N SER A 12 21.17 -2.51 9.78
CA SER A 12 20.98 -2.11 11.17
C SER A 12 19.63 -1.40 11.35
N PRO A 13 18.94 -1.55 12.49
CA PRO A 13 17.71 -0.81 12.78
C PRO A 13 17.93 0.70 12.96
N THR A 14 19.18 1.12 13.15
CA THR A 14 19.58 2.53 13.15
C THR A 14 20.45 2.80 11.94
N GLY A 15 19.99 3.62 11.05
CA GLY A 15 20.74 3.99 9.87
C GLY A 15 19.98 5.04 9.04
N SER A 16 20.65 5.64 8.12
CA SER A 16 20.03 6.34 7.01
C SER A 16 20.22 5.49 5.77
N SER A 17 19.18 4.93 5.25
CA SER A 17 19.18 4.56 3.85
C SER A 17 18.66 5.76 3.10
N THR A 18 19.45 6.20 2.18
CA THR A 18 18.95 7.06 1.13
C THR A 18 18.27 6.10 0.18
N ILE A 19 16.94 6.15 0.12
CA ILE A 19 16.26 5.63 -1.04
C ILE A 19 16.71 6.58 -2.14
N VAL A 20 17.83 6.22 -2.79
CA VAL A 20 18.39 6.99 -3.89
C VAL A 20 17.47 6.75 -5.06
N ASP A 21 16.68 7.75 -5.33
CA ASP A 21 15.80 7.78 -6.44
C ASP A 21 16.07 9.08 -7.21
N GLY A 22 17.24 9.12 -7.84
CA GLY A 22 17.72 10.24 -8.63
C GLY A 22 18.15 11.48 -7.79
N PRO A 23 18.11 12.71 -8.31
CA PRO A 23 18.65 13.91 -7.64
C PRO A 23 17.86 14.40 -6.42
N ARG A 24 16.66 13.88 -6.15
CA ARG A 24 15.94 14.04 -4.88
C ARG A 24 15.91 12.70 -4.16
N SER A 25 16.82 12.53 -3.26
CA SER A 25 16.78 11.43 -2.33
C SER A 25 15.74 11.74 -1.27
N THR A 26 14.61 11.02 -1.25
CA THR A 26 13.83 10.93 -0.02
C THR A 26 14.71 10.16 0.95
N SER A 27 15.31 10.87 1.86
CA SER A 27 16.09 10.26 2.91
C SER A 27 15.11 9.59 3.85
N LEU A 28 15.05 8.26 3.85
CA LEU A 28 14.43 7.54 4.94
C LEU A 28 15.49 7.45 6.04
N THR A 29 15.22 8.13 7.14
CA THR A 29 16.01 8.01 8.34
C THR A 29 15.27 7.08 9.29
N SER A 30 15.93 6.04 9.74
CA SER A 30 15.43 5.18 10.81
C SER A 30 16.34 5.34 12.01
N THR A 31 15.75 5.67 13.15
CA THR A 31 16.46 5.79 14.42
C THR A 31 15.80 4.91 15.45
N ALA A 32 16.47 3.84 15.85
CA ALA A 32 16.02 3.03 16.97
C ALA A 32 16.20 3.80 18.28
N PHE A 33 15.26 3.64 19.19
CA PHE A 33 15.31 4.21 20.52
C PHE A 33 14.90 3.18 21.58
N SER A 34 15.46 3.30 22.78
CA SER A 34 15.01 2.52 23.93
C SER A 34 15.11 3.40 25.18
N THR A 35 14.08 3.36 26.00
CA THR A 35 14.07 4.03 27.32
C THR A 35 14.52 3.07 28.43
N SER A 36 14.73 1.80 28.10
CA SER A 36 15.22 0.76 29.01
C SER A 36 16.64 0.32 28.65
N ASN A 37 17.38 -0.23 29.63
CA ASN A 37 18.62 -0.95 29.35
C ASN A 37 18.38 -2.35 28.72
N ALA A 38 17.19 -2.57 28.18
CA ALA A 38 16.86 -3.77 27.42
C ALA A 38 17.70 -3.80 26.13
N ASN A 39 18.10 -4.98 25.73
CA ASN A 39 18.97 -5.22 24.58
C ASN A 39 18.51 -4.42 23.35
N ASP A 40 19.47 -3.85 22.63
CA ASP A 40 19.22 -3.15 21.37
C ASP A 40 18.35 -3.99 20.42
N PRO A 41 17.48 -3.34 19.59
CA PRO A 41 16.71 -4.04 18.59
C PRO A 41 17.60 -4.99 17.78
N GLY A 42 17.28 -6.27 17.80
CA GLY A 42 17.98 -7.30 17.03
C GLY A 42 17.49 -7.33 15.59
N TYR A 43 18.39 -7.63 14.68
CA TYR A 43 18.07 -7.75 13.25
C TYR A 43 17.76 -9.22 12.92
N PHE A 44 16.57 -9.50 12.36
CA PHE A 44 16.22 -10.81 11.82
C PHE A 44 15.76 -10.70 10.37
N THR A 45 16.64 -11.04 9.44
CA THR A 45 16.39 -10.96 8.00
C THR A 45 15.48 -12.05 7.46
N ASN A 46 15.23 -13.10 8.20
CA ASN A 46 14.52 -14.30 7.70
C ASN A 46 13.01 -14.16 7.63
N PHE A 47 12.42 -13.07 8.16
CA PHE A 47 10.98 -12.88 8.28
C PHE A 47 10.44 -11.68 7.49
N GLY A 48 11.26 -10.99 6.70
CA GLY A 48 10.82 -9.80 5.94
C GLY A 48 10.49 -8.60 6.84
N GLY A 49 11.28 -8.38 7.92
CA GLY A 49 11.07 -7.29 8.85
C GLY A 49 12.18 -7.14 9.88
N VAL A 50 12.06 -6.14 10.75
CA VAL A 50 12.90 -5.94 11.92
C VAL A 50 12.21 -6.52 13.15
N LEU A 51 12.88 -7.37 13.89
CA LEU A 51 12.43 -7.86 15.18
C LEU A 51 12.96 -6.93 16.28
N PHE A 52 12.09 -6.38 17.11
CA PHE A 52 12.46 -5.64 18.30
C PHE A 52 12.63 -6.60 19.47
N SER A 53 13.67 -6.37 20.25
CA SER A 53 14.06 -7.31 21.28
C SER A 53 13.08 -7.36 22.44
N GLN A 54 13.06 -8.54 23.02
CA GLN A 54 12.28 -8.99 24.15
C GLN A 54 12.61 -8.24 25.44
N ASN A 55 11.65 -8.19 26.34
CA ASN A 55 11.78 -7.76 27.73
C ASN A 55 11.71 -6.24 27.97
N VAL A 56 10.95 -5.47 27.17
CA VAL A 56 10.65 -4.07 27.50
C VAL A 56 9.62 -4.04 28.63
N PRO A 57 9.94 -3.53 29.82
CA PRO A 57 9.01 -3.46 30.93
C PRO A 57 7.81 -2.55 30.61
N SER A 58 6.67 -2.79 31.26
CA SER A 58 5.52 -1.89 31.19
C SER A 58 5.92 -0.46 31.60
N GLY A 59 5.47 0.53 30.83
CA GLY A 59 5.82 1.94 31.03
C GLY A 59 7.18 2.36 30.50
N GLN A 60 7.94 1.45 29.89
CA GLN A 60 9.13 1.72 29.11
C GLN A 60 8.88 1.38 27.65
N TYR A 61 9.63 1.97 26.73
CA TYR A 61 9.42 1.85 25.30
C TYR A 61 10.71 1.48 24.59
N SER A 62 10.60 0.61 23.59
CA SER A 62 11.61 0.39 22.55
C SER A 62 10.92 0.56 21.20
N GLY A 63 11.61 1.07 20.21
CA GLY A 63 10.97 1.28 18.93
C GLY A 63 11.83 1.96 17.89
N VAL A 64 11.19 2.44 16.85
CA VAL A 64 11.85 3.12 15.75
C VAL A 64 11.09 4.38 15.38
N GLN A 65 11.83 5.43 15.10
CA GLN A 65 11.36 6.61 14.43
C GLN A 65 11.80 6.55 12.98
N VAL A 66 10.84 6.66 12.08
CA VAL A 66 11.06 6.69 10.63
C VAL A 66 10.73 8.09 10.15
N GLY A 67 11.69 8.75 9.50
CA GLY A 67 11.49 10.03 8.83
C GLY A 67 11.48 9.84 7.33
N PHE A 68 10.51 10.43 6.66
CA PHE A 68 10.46 10.53 5.22
C PHE A 68 10.92 11.93 4.83
N GLY A 69 11.72 12.07 3.78
CA GLY A 69 12.19 13.39 3.32
C GLY A 69 11.04 14.29 2.81
N ASP A 70 10.01 13.66 2.28
CA ASP A 70 8.78 14.29 1.79
C ASP A 70 7.56 13.57 2.37
N ALA A 71 6.37 14.18 2.25
CA ALA A 71 5.13 13.53 2.67
C ALA A 71 4.82 12.31 1.81
N VAL A 72 4.52 11.20 2.46
CA VAL A 72 4.24 9.91 1.83
C VAL A 72 2.81 9.48 2.14
N GLU A 73 2.07 9.09 1.11
CA GLU A 73 0.68 8.63 1.22
C GLU A 73 0.58 7.12 1.30
N ASN A 74 -0.53 6.64 1.87
CA ASN A 74 -0.88 5.21 1.93
C ASN A 74 0.25 4.33 2.51
N VAL A 75 0.93 4.84 3.51
CA VAL A 75 1.99 4.10 4.22
C VAL A 75 1.36 2.89 4.89
N ARG A 76 1.86 1.71 4.53
CA ARG A 76 1.35 0.44 5.05
C ARG A 76 2.50 -0.48 5.44
N PHE A 77 2.34 -1.17 6.55
CA PHE A 77 3.24 -2.22 7.03
C PHE A 77 2.51 -3.16 7.99
N GLU A 78 3.15 -4.22 8.39
CA GLU A 78 2.64 -5.16 9.38
C GLU A 78 3.42 -5.03 10.68
N ILE A 79 2.74 -5.12 11.80
CA ILE A 79 3.34 -5.47 13.08
C ILE A 79 3.23 -6.98 13.19
N LEU A 80 4.36 -7.61 13.39
CA LEU A 80 4.51 -9.07 13.42
C LEU A 80 4.61 -9.54 14.86
N ASP A 81 4.01 -10.70 15.16
CA ASP A 81 4.13 -11.35 16.45
C ASP A 81 3.62 -10.47 17.63
N LEU A 82 2.45 -9.83 17.43
CA LEU A 82 1.78 -9.07 18.46
C LEU A 82 0.91 -10.03 19.29
N ASP A 83 1.49 -10.61 20.34
CA ASP A 83 0.84 -11.67 21.11
C ASP A 83 0.95 -11.47 22.65
N ALA A 84 0.40 -12.38 23.41
CA ALA A 84 0.50 -12.38 24.84
C ALA A 84 0.62 -13.81 25.40
N SER A 85 1.44 -13.98 26.42
CA SER A 85 1.56 -15.22 27.17
C SER A 85 1.26 -15.00 28.65
N ARG A 86 0.19 -15.60 29.11
CA ARG A 86 -0.34 -15.39 30.47
C ARG A 86 0.71 -15.52 31.56
N GLY A 87 0.98 -14.41 32.28
CA GLY A 87 1.95 -14.33 33.36
C GLY A 87 3.41 -14.19 32.90
N ASN A 88 3.69 -14.13 31.59
CA ASN A 88 5.04 -13.98 31.02
C ASN A 88 5.24 -12.65 30.31
N TRP A 89 4.39 -12.36 29.31
CA TRP A 89 4.43 -11.11 28.56
C TRP A 89 3.05 -10.76 27.99
N ASP A 90 2.89 -9.50 27.67
CA ASP A 90 1.83 -8.93 26.86
C ASP A 90 2.40 -7.81 25.99
N ASP A 91 2.13 -7.86 24.71
CA ASP A 91 2.68 -6.92 23.76
C ASP A 91 1.73 -5.75 23.53
N GLN A 92 2.27 -4.54 23.54
CA GLN A 92 1.57 -3.33 23.15
C GLN A 92 2.39 -2.57 22.13
N VAL A 93 1.74 -2.11 21.06
CA VAL A 93 2.33 -1.21 20.09
C VAL A 93 1.58 0.11 20.06
N SER A 94 2.32 1.22 20.04
CA SER A 94 1.78 2.57 19.87
C SER A 94 2.41 3.21 18.65
N ILE A 95 1.58 3.65 17.70
CA ILE A 95 2.02 4.16 16.40
C ILE A 95 1.38 5.53 16.17
N SER A 96 2.20 6.48 15.77
CA SER A 96 1.74 7.81 15.34
C SER A 96 2.58 8.31 14.19
N GLY A 97 1.96 8.99 13.26
CA GLY A 97 2.61 9.74 12.18
C GLY A 97 2.57 11.23 12.44
N VAL A 98 3.30 11.97 11.61
CA VAL A 98 3.29 13.44 11.58
C VAL A 98 3.08 13.85 10.13
N ASP A 99 2.15 14.76 9.88
CA ASP A 99 1.93 15.36 8.55
C ASP A 99 2.93 16.50 8.27
N ALA A 100 2.86 17.07 7.07
CA ALA A 100 3.75 18.17 6.64
C ALA A 100 3.56 19.45 7.48
N ASP A 101 2.42 19.63 8.12
CA ASP A 101 2.09 20.78 8.97
C ASP A 101 2.48 20.54 10.43
N GLY A 102 3.00 19.36 10.77
CA GLY A 102 3.40 18.98 12.13
C GLY A 102 2.25 18.42 13.00
N ASN A 103 1.09 18.14 12.43
CA ASN A 103 -0.02 17.54 13.18
C ASN A 103 0.18 16.03 13.34
N THR A 104 -0.30 15.50 14.45
CA THR A 104 -0.29 14.05 14.67
C THR A 104 -1.36 13.37 13.85
N VAL A 105 -0.96 12.36 13.08
CA VAL A 105 -1.81 11.47 12.29
C VAL A 105 -1.78 10.08 12.91
N TYR A 106 -2.94 9.48 13.15
CA TYR A 106 -3.03 8.12 13.66
C TYR A 106 -3.37 7.14 12.54
N PRO A 107 -2.78 5.93 12.54
CA PRO A 107 -3.10 4.91 11.56
C PRO A 107 -4.44 4.24 11.87
N THR A 108 -4.96 3.55 10.86
CA THR A 108 -5.99 2.53 11.00
C THR A 108 -5.34 1.14 11.14
N PHE A 109 -6.00 0.26 11.88
CA PHE A 109 -5.55 -1.11 12.09
C PHE A 109 -6.54 -2.10 11.47
N SER A 110 -6.02 -3.15 10.85
CA SER A 110 -6.82 -4.26 10.33
C SER A 110 -6.14 -5.60 10.63
N ASN A 111 -6.83 -6.70 10.37
CA ASN A 111 -6.43 -8.06 10.76
C ASN A 111 -6.32 -8.24 12.29
N LEU A 112 -7.15 -7.52 13.04
CA LEU A 112 -7.22 -7.68 14.49
C LEU A 112 -7.93 -9.00 14.82
N GLU A 113 -7.25 -9.85 15.54
CA GLU A 113 -7.83 -11.07 16.10
C GLU A 113 -8.58 -10.79 17.41
N TRP A 114 -9.31 -11.76 17.94
CA TRP A 114 -10.15 -11.61 19.12
C TRP A 114 -9.39 -11.23 20.41
N TYR A 115 -8.10 -11.46 20.46
CA TYR A 115 -7.21 -11.10 21.57
C TYR A 115 -6.52 -9.74 21.39
N HIS A 116 -6.67 -9.08 20.25
CA HIS A 116 -6.19 -7.72 20.02
C HIS A 116 -7.23 -6.69 20.48
N SER A 117 -6.80 -5.72 21.25
CA SER A 117 -7.64 -4.61 21.70
C SER A 117 -7.02 -3.28 21.31
N GLN A 118 -7.77 -2.45 20.59
CA GLN A 118 -7.36 -1.07 20.36
C GLN A 118 -7.65 -0.24 21.59
N THR A 119 -6.61 0.17 22.32
CA THR A 119 -6.70 0.90 23.61
C THR A 119 -6.57 2.41 23.45
N GLY A 120 -6.21 2.89 22.24
CA GLY A 120 -6.10 4.31 21.89
C GLY A 120 -6.11 4.53 20.38
N PRO A 121 -6.09 5.79 19.91
CA PRO A 121 -6.16 6.09 18.47
C PRO A 121 -5.06 5.40 17.66
N GLY A 122 -3.86 5.30 18.20
CA GLY A 122 -2.71 4.64 17.55
C GLY A 122 -2.17 3.45 18.33
N THR A 123 -2.92 2.87 19.26
CA THR A 123 -2.41 1.85 20.20
C THR A 123 -3.23 0.57 20.12
N VAL A 124 -2.54 -0.54 19.92
CA VAL A 124 -3.10 -1.91 19.98
C VAL A 124 -2.32 -2.71 21.01
N GLU A 125 -3.02 -3.50 21.78
CA GLU A 125 -2.50 -4.39 22.83
C GLU A 125 -3.01 -5.81 22.59
N ALA A 126 -2.14 -6.79 22.75
CA ALA A 126 -2.51 -8.19 22.79
C ALA A 126 -2.84 -8.62 24.23
N ASN A 127 -3.91 -9.38 24.39
CA ASN A 127 -4.42 -9.79 25.70
C ASN A 127 -4.61 -11.31 25.79
N GLY A 128 -4.44 -11.87 26.98
CA GLY A 128 -4.80 -13.26 27.23
C GLY A 128 -3.65 -14.24 27.13
N ASN A 129 -3.81 -15.27 26.33
CA ASN A 129 -2.82 -16.32 26.09
C ASN A 129 -2.93 -16.75 24.62
N SER A 130 -2.33 -15.98 23.77
CA SER A 130 -2.43 -16.09 22.32
C SER A 130 -1.12 -16.49 21.64
N SER A 131 -0.03 -16.67 22.43
CA SER A 131 1.30 -17.00 21.90
C SER A 131 1.29 -18.24 21.02
N THR A 132 1.69 -18.06 19.77
CA THR A 132 1.81 -19.14 18.75
C THR A 132 3.24 -19.38 18.30
N GLY A 133 4.19 -18.57 18.78
CA GLY A 133 5.59 -18.53 18.33
C GLY A 133 5.81 -17.34 17.37
N VAL A 134 7.09 -17.09 17.07
CA VAL A 134 7.45 -15.99 16.15
C VAL A 134 7.05 -16.37 14.72
N ASP A 135 6.03 -15.71 14.19
CA ASP A 135 5.51 -15.96 12.87
C ASP A 135 5.79 -14.78 11.92
N GLY A 136 5.91 -15.06 10.63
CA GLY A 136 6.18 -14.06 9.58
C GLY A 136 4.94 -13.28 9.14
N PRO A 137 5.08 -12.41 8.13
CA PRO A 137 3.98 -11.60 7.59
C PRO A 137 2.75 -12.43 7.21
N GLY A 138 1.56 -11.92 7.59
CA GLY A 138 0.28 -12.59 7.34
C GLY A 138 -0.08 -13.69 8.32
N ALA A 139 0.71 -13.89 9.38
CA ALA A 139 0.36 -14.79 10.48
C ALA A 139 -0.82 -14.25 11.30
N ARG A 140 -1.43 -15.11 12.14
CA ARG A 140 -2.61 -14.73 12.93
C ARG A 140 -2.37 -13.62 13.95
N ASP A 141 -1.14 -13.53 14.46
CA ASP A 141 -0.67 -12.54 15.41
C ASP A 141 -0.05 -11.30 14.75
N SER A 142 -0.18 -11.19 13.44
CA SER A 142 0.23 -9.99 12.70
C SER A 142 -0.96 -9.08 12.43
N ILE A 143 -0.79 -7.79 12.74
CA ILE A 143 -1.77 -6.74 12.42
C ILE A 143 -1.27 -5.87 11.29
N THR A 144 -2.17 -5.38 10.47
CA THR A 144 -1.84 -4.42 9.41
C THR A 144 -2.09 -3.00 9.88
N VAL A 145 -1.10 -2.14 9.68
CA VAL A 145 -1.12 -0.71 9.96
C VAL A 145 -1.22 0.05 8.65
N THR A 146 -2.13 1.02 8.56
CA THR A 146 -2.30 1.86 7.37
C THR A 146 -2.49 3.32 7.77
N PHE A 147 -1.71 4.22 7.19
CA PHE A 147 -1.97 5.65 7.27
C PHE A 147 -2.76 6.08 6.04
N ASP A 148 -4.00 6.53 6.25
CA ASP A 148 -4.90 6.98 5.18
C ASP A 148 -4.66 8.45 4.79
N GLN A 149 -3.77 9.13 5.50
CA GLN A 149 -3.36 10.51 5.26
C GLN A 149 -1.85 10.57 5.03
N PRO A 150 -1.35 11.55 4.25
CA PRO A 150 0.08 11.73 4.04
C PRO A 150 0.84 12.01 5.34
N ILE A 151 2.00 11.39 5.50
CA ILE A 151 2.88 11.60 6.66
C ILE A 151 4.32 11.88 6.20
N VAL A 152 5.03 12.76 6.90
CA VAL A 152 6.46 13.04 6.71
C VAL A 152 7.35 12.21 7.64
N GLY A 153 6.74 11.49 8.57
CA GLY A 153 7.43 10.60 9.47
C GLY A 153 6.47 9.88 10.40
N MET A 154 6.98 8.85 11.07
CA MET A 154 6.21 8.09 12.05
C MET A 154 7.10 7.58 13.18
N VAL A 155 6.46 7.30 14.30
CA VAL A 155 7.06 6.62 15.46
C VAL A 155 6.29 5.33 15.70
N ILE A 156 7.01 4.25 15.85
CA ILE A 156 6.50 2.94 16.26
C ILE A 156 7.17 2.61 17.59
N ALA A 157 6.40 2.58 18.66
CA ALA A 157 6.87 2.29 20.01
C ALA A 157 6.23 1.01 20.52
N ILE A 158 7.05 0.14 21.09
CA ILE A 158 6.65 -1.15 21.63
C ILE A 158 6.91 -1.13 23.14
N SER A 159 5.94 -1.60 23.93
CA SER A 159 5.99 -1.68 25.39
C SER A 159 5.26 -2.92 25.87
N GLY A 160 5.47 -3.30 27.13
CA GLY A 160 4.56 -4.23 27.82
C GLY A 160 3.20 -3.57 28.01
N GLY A 161 2.15 -4.35 27.88
CA GLY A 161 0.77 -3.89 27.92
C GLY A 161 0.25 -3.56 29.33
N SER A 162 -1.06 -3.45 29.43
CA SER A 162 -1.76 -2.97 30.65
C SER A 162 -1.69 -3.95 31.81
N SER A 163 -1.34 -5.21 31.58
CA SER A 163 -1.16 -6.22 32.65
C SER A 163 0.07 -5.94 33.53
N GLY A 164 0.96 -5.01 33.13
CA GLY A 164 2.20 -4.70 33.83
C GLY A 164 3.33 -5.70 33.55
N LEU A 165 3.15 -6.60 32.61
CA LEU A 165 4.17 -7.53 32.14
C LEU A 165 5.11 -6.84 31.12
N LYS A 166 6.20 -7.50 30.79
CA LYS A 166 7.14 -7.09 29.76
C LYS A 166 6.67 -7.53 28.37
N THR A 167 7.30 -7.06 27.31
CA THR A 167 7.04 -7.54 25.95
C THR A 167 7.58 -8.93 25.69
N GLY A 168 6.95 -9.65 24.76
CA GLY A 168 7.52 -10.72 23.98
C GLY A 168 8.45 -10.21 22.87
N ALA A 169 8.49 -10.93 21.77
CA ALA A 169 9.16 -10.50 20.55
C ALA A 169 8.13 -9.81 19.63
N VAL A 170 8.36 -8.59 19.23
CA VAL A 170 7.49 -7.86 18.28
C VAL A 170 8.32 -7.42 17.08
N GLY A 171 7.84 -7.69 15.88
CA GLY A 171 8.49 -7.31 14.64
C GLY A 171 7.76 -6.18 13.89
N ILE A 172 8.49 -5.51 13.01
CA ILE A 172 7.92 -4.56 12.06
C ILE A 172 8.26 -5.06 10.67
N GLY A 173 7.24 -5.34 9.88
CA GLY A 173 7.36 -5.73 8.49
C GLY A 173 7.84 -4.59 7.59
N ASP A 174 8.13 -4.93 6.35
CA ASP A 174 8.52 -3.94 5.35
C ASP A 174 7.47 -2.86 5.17
N ILE A 175 7.91 -1.61 5.07
CA ILE A 175 7.03 -0.45 4.91
C ILE A 175 6.83 -0.21 3.42
N SER A 176 5.59 -0.16 2.97
CA SER A 176 5.23 0.03 1.57
C SER A 176 4.24 1.18 1.37
N GLY A 177 4.29 1.78 0.19
CA GLY A 177 3.23 2.63 -0.35
C GLY A 177 2.60 2.00 -1.59
N ASP A 178 1.41 2.43 -1.96
CA ASP A 178 0.61 1.79 -3.01
C ASP A 178 1.00 2.17 -4.44
N ILE A 179 0.83 1.24 -5.40
CA ILE A 179 0.95 1.48 -6.84
C ILE A 179 -0.33 1.14 -7.60
N VAL A 180 -0.58 1.92 -8.68
CA VAL A 180 -1.61 1.66 -9.70
C VAL A 180 -0.93 1.21 -10.99
N CYS A 181 -0.97 -0.08 -11.29
CA CYS A 181 -0.25 -0.64 -12.44
C CYS A 181 -0.95 -1.83 -13.08
N PHE A 182 -0.68 -2.02 -14.37
CA PHE A 182 -0.96 -3.25 -15.12
C PHE A 182 0.23 -4.21 -15.04
N ALA A 183 -0.04 -5.50 -14.94
CA ALA A 183 1.03 -6.50 -15.05
C ALA A 183 1.52 -6.64 -16.49
N GLN A 184 2.76 -7.04 -16.67
CA GLN A 184 3.33 -7.42 -17.96
C GLN A 184 2.41 -8.38 -18.72
N ASN A 185 2.30 -8.22 -20.03
CA ASN A 185 1.44 -8.95 -20.97
C ASN A 185 -0.07 -8.61 -20.88
N THR A 186 -0.48 -7.65 -20.06
CA THR A 186 -1.84 -7.12 -20.13
C THR A 186 -2.04 -6.42 -21.48
N LEU A 187 -3.11 -6.79 -22.20
CA LEU A 187 -3.45 -6.17 -23.49
C LEU A 187 -4.23 -4.88 -23.26
N ILE A 188 -3.69 -3.80 -23.77
CA ILE A 188 -4.32 -2.46 -23.75
C ILE A 188 -4.87 -2.17 -25.15
N ARG A 189 -6.11 -1.69 -25.23
CA ARG A 189 -6.71 -1.25 -26.49
C ARG A 189 -6.02 0.01 -26.96
N THR A 190 -5.57 0.01 -28.23
CA THR A 190 -5.00 1.18 -28.91
C THR A 190 -5.73 1.41 -30.24
N ASP A 191 -5.39 2.45 -30.98
CA ASP A 191 -5.93 2.75 -32.32
C ASP A 191 -5.54 1.66 -33.36
N ARG A 192 -4.44 0.92 -33.10
CA ARG A 192 -3.97 -0.21 -33.94
C ARG A 192 -4.41 -1.59 -33.45
N GLY A 193 -5.29 -1.66 -32.45
CA GLY A 193 -5.78 -2.89 -31.84
C GLY A 193 -5.27 -3.11 -30.41
N GLU A 194 -5.33 -4.34 -29.94
CA GLU A 194 -4.83 -4.70 -28.60
C GLU A 194 -3.31 -4.90 -28.62
N VAL A 195 -2.61 -4.21 -27.73
CA VAL A 195 -1.14 -4.19 -27.62
C VAL A 195 -0.74 -4.57 -26.19
N PRO A 196 0.24 -5.47 -25.99
CA PRO A 196 0.81 -5.74 -24.68
C PRO A 196 1.36 -4.45 -24.04
N VAL A 197 1.05 -4.23 -22.76
CA VAL A 197 1.41 -2.98 -22.07
C VAL A 197 2.90 -2.64 -22.14
N GLN A 198 3.78 -3.63 -22.16
CA GLN A 198 5.24 -3.44 -22.29
C GLN A 198 5.68 -2.99 -23.69
N GLU A 199 4.81 -3.06 -24.68
CA GLU A 199 5.08 -2.65 -26.06
C GLU A 199 4.51 -1.26 -26.40
N LEU A 200 3.78 -0.65 -25.47
CA LEU A 200 3.27 0.69 -25.61
C LEU A 200 4.41 1.72 -25.64
N GLN A 201 4.20 2.79 -26.38
CA GLN A 201 5.17 3.87 -26.52
C GLN A 201 4.54 5.24 -26.26
N VAL A 202 5.38 6.19 -25.83
CA VAL A 202 4.96 7.60 -25.72
C VAL A 202 4.49 8.11 -27.09
N GLY A 203 3.36 8.78 -27.11
CA GLY A 203 2.72 9.27 -28.32
C GLY A 203 1.75 8.28 -28.97
N GLU A 204 1.71 7.01 -28.54
CA GLU A 204 0.74 6.03 -29.03
C GLU A 204 -0.69 6.45 -28.62
N LEU A 205 -1.63 6.29 -29.56
CA LEU A 205 -3.02 6.71 -29.36
C LEU A 205 -3.84 5.58 -28.71
N VAL A 206 -4.41 5.87 -27.56
CA VAL A 206 -5.25 4.96 -26.79
C VAL A 206 -6.68 5.49 -26.75
N PRO A 207 -7.70 4.71 -27.13
CA PRO A 207 -9.08 5.10 -26.96
C PRO A 207 -9.46 5.14 -25.49
N THR A 208 -9.86 6.30 -25.01
CA THR A 208 -10.38 6.54 -23.67
C THR A 208 -11.90 6.56 -23.68
N MET A 209 -12.51 6.34 -22.55
CA MET A 209 -13.98 6.29 -22.45
C MET A 209 -14.63 7.64 -22.76
N ASP A 210 -14.02 8.74 -22.30
CA ASP A 210 -14.66 10.07 -22.31
C ASP A 210 -14.09 11.00 -23.39
N HIS A 211 -12.81 10.85 -23.76
CA HIS A 211 -12.11 11.85 -24.60
C HIS A 211 -11.60 11.28 -25.93
N GLY A 212 -12.11 10.11 -26.35
CA GLY A 212 -11.68 9.48 -27.59
C GLY A 212 -10.21 9.05 -27.59
N LEU A 213 -9.50 9.22 -28.70
CA LEU A 213 -8.08 8.84 -28.79
C LEU A 213 -7.20 9.87 -28.08
N GLN A 214 -6.48 9.43 -27.06
CA GLN A 214 -5.53 10.25 -26.32
C GLN A 214 -4.11 9.70 -26.45
N PRO A 215 -3.09 10.56 -26.66
CA PRO A 215 -1.71 10.12 -26.76
C PRO A 215 -1.14 9.81 -25.37
N ILE A 216 -0.44 8.71 -25.24
CA ILE A 216 0.35 8.41 -24.02
C ILE A 216 1.43 9.49 -23.88
N ARG A 217 1.50 10.14 -22.72
CA ARG A 217 2.50 11.17 -22.42
C ARG A 217 3.74 10.60 -21.77
N TRP A 218 3.55 9.58 -20.96
CA TRP A 218 4.63 8.91 -20.25
C TRP A 218 4.26 7.46 -19.97
N ILE A 219 5.26 6.58 -19.87
CA ILE A 219 5.11 5.18 -19.49
C ILE A 219 6.31 4.76 -18.64
N GLY A 220 6.04 4.07 -17.54
CA GLY A 220 7.05 3.52 -16.66
C GLY A 220 6.79 2.07 -16.31
N SER A 221 7.83 1.40 -15.81
CA SER A 221 7.72 0.03 -15.36
C SER A 221 8.63 -0.27 -14.19
N ARG A 222 8.23 -1.27 -13.38
CA ARG A 222 9.03 -1.75 -12.25
C ARG A 222 8.82 -3.25 -12.03
N THR A 223 9.91 -3.95 -11.70
CA THR A 223 9.87 -5.36 -11.28
C THR A 223 10.00 -5.45 -9.76
N VAL A 224 9.08 -6.15 -9.12
CA VAL A 224 9.04 -6.33 -7.66
C VAL A 224 8.77 -7.79 -7.29
N ALA A 225 9.06 -8.17 -6.05
CA ALA A 225 8.62 -9.45 -5.50
C ALA A 225 7.08 -9.44 -5.36
N ALA A 226 6.40 -10.47 -5.89
CA ALA A 226 4.95 -10.57 -5.84
C ALA A 226 4.50 -11.09 -4.46
N ARG A 227 4.61 -10.25 -3.42
CA ARG A 227 4.25 -10.57 -2.02
C ARG A 227 3.55 -9.40 -1.34
N GLY A 228 2.66 -9.71 -0.39
CA GLY A 228 1.98 -8.71 0.43
C GLY A 228 1.31 -7.61 -0.39
N ALA A 229 1.67 -6.35 -0.19
CA ALA A 229 1.14 -5.18 -0.90
C ALA A 229 1.41 -5.20 -2.43
N PHE A 230 2.42 -5.95 -2.88
CA PHE A 230 2.76 -6.07 -4.32
C PHE A 230 2.24 -7.35 -4.97
N ALA A 231 1.61 -8.25 -4.20
CA ALA A 231 1.01 -9.45 -4.76
C ALA A 231 -0.15 -9.07 -5.69
N PRO A 232 -0.11 -9.43 -7.00
CA PRO A 232 -1.13 -9.01 -7.95
C PRO A 232 -2.51 -9.56 -7.63
N ILE A 233 -3.51 -8.80 -8.02
CA ILE A 233 -4.89 -9.28 -8.09
C ILE A 233 -5.14 -9.81 -9.51
N VAL A 234 -5.65 -11.02 -9.58
CA VAL A 234 -6.01 -11.71 -10.81
C VAL A 234 -7.53 -11.78 -10.91
N ILE A 235 -8.08 -11.14 -11.92
CA ILE A 235 -9.51 -11.15 -12.25
C ILE A 235 -9.70 -12.17 -13.37
N ALA A 236 -10.38 -13.27 -13.07
CA ALA A 236 -10.60 -14.36 -14.03
C ALA A 236 -11.44 -13.87 -15.23
N PRO A 237 -11.30 -14.49 -16.42
CA PRO A 237 -12.04 -14.11 -17.62
C PRO A 237 -13.55 -14.07 -17.37
N GLY A 238 -14.22 -13.05 -17.91
CA GLY A 238 -15.67 -12.88 -17.83
C GLY A 238 -16.21 -12.51 -16.45
N THR A 239 -15.34 -12.21 -15.45
CA THR A 239 -15.80 -11.87 -14.10
C THR A 239 -16.41 -10.48 -14.03
N LEU A 240 -15.76 -9.52 -14.63
CA LEU A 240 -16.20 -8.10 -14.67
C LEU A 240 -16.30 -7.59 -16.12
N GLY A 241 -16.63 -8.49 -17.07
CA GLY A 241 -16.70 -8.16 -18.49
C GLY A 241 -15.37 -8.28 -19.25
N ASN A 242 -14.30 -8.62 -18.56
CA ASN A 242 -12.97 -8.85 -19.16
C ASN A 242 -12.98 -10.12 -20.02
N THR A 243 -12.33 -10.05 -21.19
CA THR A 243 -12.26 -11.16 -22.16
C THR A 243 -11.22 -12.20 -21.78
N ARG A 244 -10.13 -11.77 -21.16
CA ARG A 244 -9.02 -12.59 -20.66
C ARG A 244 -8.78 -12.27 -19.18
N ALA A 245 -7.90 -13.04 -18.52
CA ALA A 245 -7.52 -12.73 -17.15
C ALA A 245 -6.84 -11.36 -17.09
N LEU A 246 -7.39 -10.45 -16.32
CA LEU A 246 -6.76 -9.16 -16.04
C LEU A 246 -5.93 -9.27 -14.77
N VAL A 247 -4.64 -8.90 -14.86
CA VAL A 247 -3.69 -8.94 -13.75
C VAL A 247 -3.22 -7.53 -13.46
N VAL A 248 -3.51 -7.06 -12.26
CA VAL A 248 -3.23 -5.68 -11.85
C VAL A 248 -2.64 -5.62 -10.44
N SER A 249 -2.06 -4.49 -10.10
CA SER A 249 -1.65 -4.23 -8.73
C SER A 249 -2.87 -4.12 -7.80
N PRO A 250 -2.74 -4.37 -6.49
CA PRO A 250 -3.88 -4.35 -5.56
C PRO A 250 -4.66 -3.04 -5.53
N GLN A 251 -4.01 -1.92 -5.73
CA GLN A 251 -4.65 -0.60 -5.70
C GLN A 251 -5.18 -0.13 -7.05
N HIS A 252 -4.85 -0.84 -8.13
CA HIS A 252 -5.37 -0.50 -9.46
C HIS A 252 -6.89 -0.52 -9.45
N ARG A 253 -7.50 0.59 -9.86
CA ARG A 253 -8.96 0.71 -9.85
C ARG A 253 -9.54 0.28 -11.18
N VAL A 254 -10.61 -0.47 -11.07
CA VAL A 254 -11.44 -0.87 -12.20
C VAL A 254 -12.76 -0.11 -12.14
N LEU A 255 -13.31 0.21 -13.29
CA LEU A 255 -14.61 0.88 -13.39
C LEU A 255 -15.72 -0.14 -13.15
N LEU A 256 -16.55 0.13 -12.18
CA LEU A 256 -17.79 -0.60 -11.94
C LEU A 256 -18.98 0.33 -12.19
N SER A 257 -20.02 -0.23 -12.82
CA SER A 257 -21.26 0.51 -13.15
C SER A 257 -22.48 -0.33 -12.81
N GLY A 258 -23.60 0.34 -12.59
CA GLY A 258 -24.87 -0.30 -12.35
C GLY A 258 -25.65 0.34 -11.21
N TRP A 259 -26.90 -0.13 -11.03
CA TRP A 259 -27.80 0.41 -10.02
C TRP A 259 -27.27 0.29 -8.58
N GLN A 260 -26.40 -0.71 -8.32
CA GLN A 260 -25.74 -0.88 -7.01
C GLN A 260 -24.77 0.26 -6.71
N ALA A 261 -23.99 0.68 -7.71
CA ALA A 261 -23.10 1.84 -7.58
C ALA A 261 -23.91 3.11 -7.32
N GLU A 262 -24.94 3.35 -8.13
CA GLU A 262 -25.84 4.51 -8.00
C GLU A 262 -26.55 4.53 -6.64
N LEU A 263 -27.03 3.38 -6.18
CA LEU A 263 -27.68 3.27 -4.86
C LEU A 263 -26.72 3.60 -3.71
N LEU A 264 -25.46 3.19 -3.82
CA LEU A 264 -24.48 3.36 -2.75
C LEU A 264 -23.91 4.78 -2.71
N THR A 265 -23.69 5.40 -3.87
CA THR A 265 -22.88 6.62 -3.98
C THR A 265 -23.62 7.80 -4.60
N GLY A 266 -24.73 7.57 -5.28
CA GLY A 266 -25.41 8.54 -6.15
C GLY A 266 -24.80 8.65 -7.53
N GLU A 267 -23.69 7.93 -7.84
CA GLU A 267 -23.01 7.95 -9.13
C GLU A 267 -23.21 6.61 -9.85
N PRO A 268 -23.54 6.62 -11.16
CA PRO A 268 -23.76 5.40 -11.93
C PRO A 268 -22.50 4.61 -12.21
N GLU A 269 -21.33 5.26 -12.12
CA GLU A 269 -20.01 4.71 -12.39
C GLU A 269 -19.01 5.11 -11.31
N VAL A 270 -18.25 4.16 -10.79
CA VAL A 270 -17.28 4.37 -9.73
C VAL A 270 -16.00 3.58 -9.98
N LEU A 271 -14.89 4.06 -9.43
CA LEU A 271 -13.59 3.38 -9.45
C LEU A 271 -13.38 2.61 -8.14
N VAL A 272 -13.13 1.31 -8.25
CA VAL A 272 -12.91 0.42 -7.10
C VAL A 272 -11.56 -0.26 -7.20
N ALA A 273 -10.74 -0.16 -6.15
CA ALA A 273 -9.45 -0.83 -6.11
C ALA A 273 -9.62 -2.36 -6.13
N ALA A 274 -8.84 -3.04 -6.97
CA ALA A 274 -8.95 -4.47 -7.21
C ALA A 274 -8.86 -5.32 -5.92
N LYS A 275 -8.10 -4.88 -4.93
CA LYS A 275 -7.99 -5.55 -3.62
C LYS A 275 -9.31 -5.65 -2.87
N HIS A 276 -10.25 -4.72 -3.08
CA HIS A 276 -11.57 -4.73 -2.43
C HIS A 276 -12.58 -5.65 -3.13
N LEU A 277 -12.21 -6.16 -4.31
CA LEU A 277 -13.02 -7.06 -5.10
C LEU A 277 -12.67 -8.54 -4.89
N VAL A 278 -11.62 -8.85 -4.14
CA VAL A 278 -11.16 -10.23 -3.90
C VAL A 278 -12.29 -11.07 -3.30
N ASP A 279 -12.52 -12.25 -3.87
CA ASP A 279 -13.55 -13.21 -3.45
C ASP A 279 -12.99 -14.63 -3.28
N ASP A 280 -11.66 -14.80 -3.44
CA ASP A 280 -10.92 -16.06 -3.35
C ASP A 280 -11.41 -17.17 -4.32
N ALA A 281 -12.25 -16.79 -5.28
CA ALA A 281 -12.79 -17.71 -6.30
C ALA A 281 -12.47 -17.25 -7.72
N ARG A 282 -12.97 -16.09 -8.12
CA ARG A 282 -12.80 -15.52 -9.46
C ARG A 282 -11.90 -14.28 -9.47
N ILE A 283 -11.80 -13.60 -8.33
CA ILE A 283 -10.88 -12.49 -8.11
C ILE A 283 -9.98 -12.88 -6.94
N THR A 284 -8.72 -13.18 -7.24
CA THR A 284 -7.79 -13.76 -6.27
C THR A 284 -6.51 -12.94 -6.16
N ARG A 285 -5.90 -12.98 -4.99
CA ARG A 285 -4.54 -12.49 -4.78
C ARG A 285 -3.55 -13.63 -5.11
N ARG A 286 -2.53 -13.33 -5.90
CA ARG A 286 -1.51 -14.31 -6.29
C ARG A 286 -0.15 -13.92 -5.76
N GLU A 287 0.34 -14.65 -4.80
CA GLU A 287 1.68 -14.47 -4.26
C GLU A 287 2.71 -15.40 -4.88
N GLY A 288 3.98 -14.98 -4.85
CA GLY A 288 5.14 -15.77 -5.26
C GLY A 288 5.80 -15.30 -6.53
N GLY A 289 7.10 -15.49 -6.59
CA GLY A 289 7.94 -15.05 -7.70
C GLY A 289 8.12 -13.54 -7.77
N THR A 290 8.37 -13.05 -8.97
CA THR A 290 8.48 -11.61 -9.29
C THR A 290 7.43 -11.21 -10.31
N ILE A 291 7.05 -9.95 -10.31
CA ILE A 291 6.12 -9.36 -11.27
C ILE A 291 6.68 -8.04 -11.78
N THR A 292 6.52 -7.78 -13.09
CA THR A 292 6.79 -6.47 -13.68
C THR A 292 5.48 -5.74 -13.88
N TYR A 293 5.39 -4.58 -13.28
CA TYR A 293 4.26 -3.68 -13.36
C TYR A 293 4.55 -2.54 -14.31
N TYR A 294 3.52 -2.09 -15.06
CA TYR A 294 3.55 -0.98 -16.00
C TYR A 294 2.46 0.02 -15.69
N HIS A 295 2.77 1.30 -15.84
CA HIS A 295 1.81 2.39 -15.72
C HIS A 295 2.09 3.42 -16.82
N PHE A 296 1.04 4.09 -17.28
CA PHE A 296 1.14 5.11 -18.31
C PHE A 296 0.18 6.27 -18.03
N LEU A 297 0.58 7.45 -18.47
CA LEU A 297 0.00 8.73 -18.14
C LEU A 297 -0.48 9.44 -19.41
N PHE A 298 -1.59 10.16 -19.29
CA PHE A 298 -2.14 11.10 -20.29
C PHE A 298 -2.04 12.55 -19.77
N ASP A 299 -2.64 13.51 -20.50
CA ASP A 299 -2.75 14.89 -20.03
C ASP A 299 -3.76 15.05 -18.88
N SER A 300 -4.68 14.08 -18.70
CA SER A 300 -5.64 13.98 -17.62
C SER A 300 -5.83 12.53 -17.21
N HIS A 301 -6.50 12.30 -16.07
CA HIS A 301 -6.86 10.95 -15.66
C HIS A 301 -7.94 10.38 -16.59
N GLU A 302 -7.66 9.22 -17.20
CA GLU A 302 -8.51 8.61 -18.21
C GLU A 302 -8.99 7.21 -17.80
N ILE A 303 -10.11 6.79 -18.34
CA ILE A 303 -10.55 5.41 -18.31
C ILE A 303 -10.15 4.75 -19.63
N VAL A 304 -9.33 3.71 -19.54
CA VAL A 304 -8.81 2.95 -20.68
C VAL A 304 -9.35 1.51 -20.65
N PHE A 305 -9.09 0.74 -21.71
CA PHE A 305 -9.58 -0.63 -21.81
C PHE A 305 -8.41 -1.62 -21.79
N ALA A 306 -8.37 -2.43 -20.73
CA ALA A 306 -7.39 -3.49 -20.51
C ALA A 306 -8.08 -4.85 -20.47
N GLU A 307 -7.65 -5.80 -21.31
CA GLU A 307 -8.30 -7.11 -21.48
C GLU A 307 -9.83 -7.02 -21.71
N GLY A 308 -10.26 -5.94 -22.37
CA GLY A 308 -11.67 -5.64 -22.61
C GLY A 308 -12.42 -4.95 -21.47
N MET A 309 -11.80 -4.79 -20.31
CA MET A 309 -12.37 -4.13 -19.12
C MET A 309 -11.95 -2.67 -19.02
N ALA A 310 -12.87 -1.82 -18.55
CA ALA A 310 -12.59 -0.42 -18.25
C ALA A 310 -11.80 -0.30 -16.94
N CYS A 311 -10.64 0.37 -17.02
CA CYS A 311 -9.69 0.54 -15.93
C CYS A 311 -9.18 1.98 -15.89
N GLU A 312 -8.68 2.42 -14.75
CA GLU A 312 -8.04 3.73 -14.65
C GLU A 312 -6.66 3.74 -15.36
N SER A 313 -6.30 4.89 -15.93
CA SER A 313 -4.92 5.21 -16.23
C SER A 313 -4.16 5.61 -14.97
N PHE A 314 -2.87 5.81 -15.05
CA PHE A 314 -2.12 6.33 -13.90
C PHE A 314 -2.55 7.77 -13.60
N HIS A 315 -2.79 8.07 -12.29
CA HIS A 315 -3.07 9.40 -11.78
C HIS A 315 -1.99 9.82 -10.79
N PRO A 316 -1.15 10.80 -11.09
CA PRO A 316 -0.01 11.17 -10.25
C PRO A 316 -0.39 11.76 -8.89
N GLY A 317 -1.62 12.31 -8.76
CA GLY A 317 -2.11 12.92 -7.52
C GLY A 317 -2.67 11.96 -6.47
N HIS A 318 -3.08 10.75 -6.88
CA HIS A 318 -3.65 9.75 -5.97
C HIS A 318 -2.69 8.61 -5.60
N VAL A 319 -1.60 8.50 -6.36
CA VAL A 319 -0.56 7.49 -6.10
C VAL A 319 0.76 8.21 -6.31
N GLY A 320 1.20 8.87 -5.27
CA GLY A 320 2.27 9.84 -5.28
C GLY A 320 3.30 9.71 -6.39
N ILE A 321 3.48 10.76 -7.14
CA ILE A 321 4.74 11.07 -7.86
C ILE A 321 5.93 10.74 -6.96
N ASN A 322 5.76 10.92 -5.64
CA ASN A 322 6.72 10.57 -4.60
C ASN A 322 7.06 9.07 -4.55
N GLY A 323 6.26 8.23 -5.20
CA GLY A 323 6.47 6.81 -5.35
C GLY A 323 7.24 6.35 -6.57
N MET A 324 7.65 7.24 -7.46
CA MET A 324 8.40 6.90 -8.68
C MET A 324 9.90 7.07 -8.47
N ASP A 325 10.71 6.38 -9.29
CA ASP A 325 12.13 6.70 -9.31
C ASP A 325 12.35 8.13 -9.83
N GLN A 326 13.47 8.74 -9.45
CA GLN A 326 13.71 10.15 -9.74
C GLN A 326 13.74 10.43 -11.23
N ALA A 327 14.28 9.54 -12.04
CA ALA A 327 14.32 9.74 -13.48
C ALA A 327 12.89 9.80 -14.05
N GLN A 328 12.02 8.91 -13.61
CA GLN A 328 10.62 8.89 -13.97
C GLN A 328 9.87 10.13 -13.47
N ARG A 329 10.19 10.60 -12.27
CA ARG A 329 9.62 11.81 -11.67
C ARG A 329 10.06 13.06 -12.42
N ASP A 330 11.35 13.18 -12.73
CA ASP A 330 11.90 14.30 -13.50
C ASP A 330 11.29 14.37 -14.91
N GLU A 331 11.06 13.21 -15.55
CA GLU A 331 10.34 13.14 -16.82
C GLU A 331 8.90 13.64 -16.67
N ILE A 332 8.18 13.25 -15.62
CA ILE A 332 6.81 13.69 -15.38
C ILE A 332 6.79 15.19 -15.06
N PHE A 333 7.66 15.70 -14.22
CA PHE A 333 7.74 17.13 -13.92
C PHE A 333 8.17 17.98 -15.13
N ALA A 334 9.01 17.43 -16.01
CA ALA A 334 9.33 18.08 -17.28
C ALA A 334 8.11 18.18 -18.22
N LEU A 335 7.20 17.19 -18.17
CA LEU A 335 5.97 17.18 -18.96
C LEU A 335 4.83 17.96 -18.30
N PHE A 336 4.78 17.94 -16.97
CA PHE A 336 3.72 18.54 -16.14
C PHE A 336 4.35 19.36 -14.99
N PRO A 337 4.91 20.57 -15.28
CA PRO A 337 5.59 21.38 -14.29
C PRO A 337 4.70 21.81 -13.10
N GLU A 338 3.38 21.86 -13.30
CA GLU A 338 2.40 22.16 -12.26
C GLU A 338 2.41 21.14 -11.12
N LEU A 339 2.83 19.90 -11.39
CA LEU A 339 2.90 18.84 -10.40
C LEU A 339 4.05 19.02 -9.37
N GLU A 340 5.03 19.88 -9.68
CA GLU A 340 6.04 20.30 -8.69
C GLU A 340 5.42 21.11 -7.54
N GLN A 341 4.28 21.75 -7.79
CA GLN A 341 3.57 22.58 -6.80
C GLN A 341 2.54 21.79 -5.98
N GLY A 342 2.29 20.53 -6.37
CA GLY A 342 1.35 19.63 -5.68
C GLY A 342 0.70 18.65 -6.66
N ALA A 343 0.56 17.44 -6.23
CA ALA A 343 -0.02 16.36 -7.03
C ALA A 343 -1.51 16.57 -7.38
N ASP A 344 -2.22 17.38 -6.59
CA ASP A 344 -3.61 17.81 -6.83
C ASP A 344 -3.77 18.71 -8.08
N ARG A 345 -2.67 19.22 -8.61
CA ARG A 345 -2.67 20.05 -9.82
C ARG A 345 -2.93 19.27 -11.12
N PHE A 346 -2.83 17.96 -11.11
CA PHE A 346 -3.17 17.12 -12.27
C PHE A 346 -4.67 17.09 -12.58
N GLY A 347 -5.50 17.56 -11.67
CA GLY A 347 -6.94 17.55 -11.82
C GLY A 347 -7.61 16.35 -11.10
N PRO A 348 -8.95 16.22 -11.22
CA PRO A 348 -9.71 15.20 -10.53
C PRO A 348 -9.56 13.82 -11.19
N LEU A 349 -9.93 12.78 -10.45
CA LEU A 349 -10.18 11.45 -11.03
C LEU A 349 -11.30 11.52 -12.08
N ALA A 350 -11.21 10.67 -13.10
CA ALA A 350 -12.25 10.56 -14.15
C ALA A 350 -13.59 10.09 -13.57
N ARG A 351 -13.59 9.35 -12.49
CA ARG A 351 -14.80 8.94 -11.74
C ARG A 351 -14.50 8.95 -10.23
N MET A 352 -15.57 8.95 -9.43
CA MET A 352 -15.46 8.81 -7.95
C MET A 352 -14.73 7.53 -7.58
N GLY A 353 -13.64 7.64 -6.80
CA GLY A 353 -12.91 6.51 -6.22
C GLY A 353 -13.53 6.10 -4.88
N LEU A 354 -13.87 4.81 -4.73
CA LEU A 354 -14.45 4.29 -3.49
C LEU A 354 -13.38 4.02 -2.44
N LYS A 355 -13.71 4.29 -1.19
CA LYS A 355 -12.93 3.88 -0.02
C LYS A 355 -13.09 2.38 0.24
N ALA A 356 -12.21 1.82 1.07
CA ALA A 356 -12.15 0.38 1.35
C ALA A 356 -13.51 -0.23 1.72
N GLY A 357 -14.22 0.34 2.70
CA GLY A 357 -15.52 -0.17 3.15
C GLY A 357 -16.60 -0.09 2.09
N GLU A 358 -16.64 1.00 1.32
CA GLU A 358 -17.58 1.20 0.22
C GLU A 358 -17.32 0.24 -0.94
N GLY A 359 -16.03 0.06 -1.31
CA GLY A 359 -15.63 -0.84 -2.38
C GLY A 359 -15.98 -2.30 -2.07
N THR A 360 -15.72 -2.76 -0.85
CA THR A 360 -16.09 -4.11 -0.40
C THR A 360 -17.61 -4.29 -0.38
N LEU A 361 -18.35 -3.31 0.14
CA LEU A 361 -19.82 -3.36 0.17
C LEU A 361 -20.40 -3.43 -1.25
N LEU A 362 -19.90 -2.61 -2.17
CA LEU A 362 -20.34 -2.66 -3.57
C LEU A 362 -20.08 -4.03 -4.20
N ALA A 363 -18.88 -4.58 -3.98
CA ALA A 363 -18.52 -5.92 -4.46
C ALA A 363 -19.50 -6.99 -3.95
N ASP A 364 -19.87 -6.94 -2.68
CA ASP A 364 -20.82 -7.87 -2.08
C ASP A 364 -22.23 -7.70 -2.64
N MET A 365 -22.67 -6.47 -2.91
CA MET A 365 -23.97 -6.20 -3.56
C MET A 365 -24.02 -6.74 -4.98
N MET A 366 -22.93 -6.64 -5.74
CA MET A 366 -22.84 -7.13 -7.13
C MET A 366 -22.78 -8.66 -7.22
N ARG A 367 -22.30 -9.34 -6.19
CA ARG A 367 -22.25 -10.82 -6.13
C ARG A 367 -23.58 -11.48 -5.81
N LYS A 368 -24.48 -10.78 -5.12
CA LYS A 368 -25.80 -11.31 -4.78
C LYS A 368 -26.68 -11.29 -6.03
N PRO A 369 -27.22 -12.45 -6.49
CA PRO A 369 -28.22 -12.45 -7.54
C PRO A 369 -29.42 -11.66 -7.02
N GLY A 370 -29.89 -10.69 -7.83
CA GLY A 370 -31.12 -9.93 -7.56
C GLY A 370 -32.35 -10.81 -7.61
#